data_1c3e74445ba6dedb9d68d5f2e1562fc3
#
_entry.id   1c3e74445ba6dedb9d68d5f2e1562fc3
#
_cell.length_a   1.000
_cell.length_b   1.000
_cell.length_c   1.000
_cell.angle_alpha   90.00
_cell.angle_beta   90.00
_cell.angle_gamma   90.00
#
_symmetry.space_group_name_H-M   'P 1'
#
loop_
_entity.id
_entity.type
_entity.pdbx_description
1 polymer ?
#
loop_
_entity_poly.entity_id
_entity_poly.type
_entity_poly.pdbx_seq_one_letter_code
_entity_poly.pdbx_strand_id
1 'polypeptide(L)'
;MTRRAADGETTGRRWRRDPEWTRATLVDTMLELTAEDGREPTRKAIAERAGVSERTVFVHFADREALYVSAAERQAERWQCLSKPVPPEWPTDRKVRVLLDQRGRMYELMTPIRKVGLGLEPDSPGLRRVMADGDAWLRADLAATFAPELRHAPGARRAGGLLDALEASSSWAAWDHLRTRRGLDPAPTRAAIRRTLSALLADVTLGR
;
A
#
# COMPACT_ATOMS: atom_id res chain seq x y z
N MET A 1 -29.25 -19.47 -40.77
CA MET A 1 -30.17 -19.50 -39.65
C MET A 1 -29.45 -20.05 -38.41
N THR A 2 -29.40 -19.26 -37.37
CA THR A 2 -29.40 -19.61 -35.94
C THR A 2 -28.18 -20.34 -35.38
N ARG A 3 -27.23 -19.57 -34.80
CA ARG A 3 -26.52 -19.95 -33.57
C ARG A 3 -25.88 -18.70 -32.93
N ARG A 4 -26.65 -18.05 -32.06
CA ARG A 4 -26.13 -17.07 -31.09
C ARG A 4 -27.06 -17.08 -29.88
N ALA A 5 -26.79 -17.96 -28.93
CA ALA A 5 -27.28 -17.88 -27.54
C ALA A 5 -26.63 -19.00 -26.71
N ALA A 6 -25.39 -18.81 -26.25
CA ALA A 6 -24.77 -19.73 -25.30
C ALA A 6 -23.78 -19.04 -24.31
N ASP A 7 -23.47 -17.73 -24.42
CA ASP A 7 -22.41 -17.14 -23.61
C ASP A 7 -22.88 -16.43 -22.33
N GLY A 8 -24.20 -16.28 -22.10
CA GLY A 8 -24.73 -15.59 -20.93
C GLY A 8 -24.92 -16.47 -19.67
N GLU A 9 -24.99 -17.78 -19.82
CA GLU A 9 -25.31 -18.69 -18.69
C GLU A 9 -24.10 -19.20 -17.91
N THR A 10 -22.90 -19.09 -18.48
CA THR A 10 -21.69 -19.67 -17.89
C THR A 10 -21.15 -18.84 -16.72
N THR A 11 -21.32 -17.52 -16.75
CA THR A 11 -20.80 -16.62 -15.71
C THR A 11 -21.59 -16.77 -14.40
N GLY A 12 -22.92 -16.79 -14.45
CA GLY A 12 -23.78 -16.95 -13.26
C GLY A 12 -23.65 -18.30 -12.56
N ARG A 13 -23.21 -19.34 -13.28
CA ARG A 13 -23.00 -20.68 -12.74
C ARG A 13 -21.67 -20.83 -12.02
N ARG A 14 -20.66 -20.03 -12.37
CA ARG A 14 -19.34 -20.03 -11.75
C ARG A 14 -19.36 -19.41 -10.35
N TRP A 15 -20.11 -18.33 -10.13
CA TRP A 15 -20.29 -17.65 -8.84
C TRP A 15 -20.82 -18.58 -7.72
N ARG A 16 -21.61 -19.60 -8.06
CA ARG A 16 -22.19 -20.55 -7.09
C ARG A 16 -21.26 -21.70 -6.71
N ARG A 17 -20.11 -21.85 -7.39
CA ARG A 17 -19.25 -23.04 -7.25
C ARG A 17 -17.89 -22.79 -6.63
N ASP A 18 -17.46 -21.53 -6.55
CA ASP A 18 -16.14 -21.18 -6.00
C ASP A 18 -16.26 -20.04 -4.98
N PRO A 19 -16.35 -20.37 -3.69
CA PRO A 19 -16.43 -19.39 -2.63
C PRO A 19 -15.18 -18.49 -2.55
N GLU A 20 -13.98 -19.02 -2.85
CA GLU A 20 -12.74 -18.27 -2.80
C GLU A 20 -12.68 -17.25 -3.92
N TRP A 21 -13.06 -17.63 -5.13
CA TRP A 21 -13.17 -16.71 -6.25
C TRP A 21 -14.17 -15.59 -5.97
N THR A 22 -15.34 -15.91 -5.42
CA THR A 22 -16.35 -14.91 -5.04
C THR A 22 -15.80 -13.96 -4.00
N ARG A 23 -15.13 -14.48 -2.96
CA ARG A 23 -14.50 -13.66 -1.92
C ARG A 23 -13.45 -12.71 -2.51
N ALA A 24 -12.55 -13.21 -3.36
CA ALA A 24 -11.53 -12.41 -4.04
C ALA A 24 -12.15 -11.30 -4.90
N THR A 25 -13.21 -11.62 -5.65
CA THR A 25 -13.91 -10.64 -6.50
C THR A 25 -14.57 -9.54 -5.66
N LEU A 26 -15.17 -9.85 -4.53
CA LEU A 26 -15.74 -8.83 -3.63
C LEU A 26 -14.68 -7.90 -3.06
N VAL A 27 -13.53 -8.44 -2.69
CA VAL A 27 -12.37 -7.66 -2.22
C VAL A 27 -11.84 -6.75 -3.33
N ASP A 28 -11.63 -7.29 -4.53
CA ASP A 28 -11.15 -6.51 -5.67
C ASP A 28 -12.13 -5.40 -6.06
N THR A 29 -13.45 -5.70 -6.07
CA THR A 29 -14.51 -4.71 -6.31
C THR A 29 -14.51 -3.59 -5.27
N MET A 30 -14.31 -3.93 -4.00
CA MET A 30 -14.20 -2.93 -2.94
C MET A 30 -12.99 -2.02 -3.16
N LEU A 31 -11.83 -2.57 -3.51
CA LEU A 31 -10.62 -1.80 -3.79
C LEU A 31 -10.80 -0.85 -4.98
N GLU A 32 -11.46 -1.33 -6.05
CA GLU A 32 -11.78 -0.52 -7.24
C GLU A 32 -12.69 0.66 -6.89
N LEU A 33 -13.82 0.40 -6.21
CA LEU A 33 -14.75 1.45 -5.79
C LEU A 33 -14.09 2.47 -4.84
N THR A 34 -13.25 1.99 -3.91
CA THR A 34 -12.50 2.88 -3.02
C THR A 34 -11.50 3.75 -3.79
N ALA A 35 -10.86 3.20 -4.82
CA ALA A 35 -9.92 3.95 -5.66
C ALA A 35 -10.63 4.99 -6.53
N GLU A 36 -11.82 4.67 -7.05
CA GLU A 36 -12.64 5.59 -7.88
C GLU A 36 -13.17 6.77 -7.04
N ASP A 37 -13.76 6.50 -5.88
CA ASP A 37 -14.51 7.48 -5.08
C ASP A 37 -13.70 8.13 -3.95
N GLY A 38 -12.56 7.55 -3.58
CA GLY A 38 -11.78 7.98 -2.40
C GLY A 38 -12.52 7.79 -1.07
N ARG A 39 -13.58 7.00 -1.06
CA ARG A 39 -14.49 6.77 0.08
C ARG A 39 -14.77 5.29 0.27
N GLU A 40 -15.25 4.97 1.46
CA GLU A 40 -15.75 3.65 1.73
C GLU A 40 -16.99 3.32 0.90
N PRO A 41 -16.98 2.24 0.09
CA PRO A 41 -18.16 1.81 -0.65
C PRO A 41 -19.19 1.16 0.27
N THR A 42 -20.48 1.35 -0.05
CA THR A 42 -21.54 0.64 0.65
C THR A 42 -21.58 -0.84 0.22
N ARG A 43 -22.10 -1.72 1.10
CA ARG A 43 -22.32 -3.13 0.76
C ARG A 43 -23.16 -3.30 -0.50
N LYS A 44 -24.17 -2.46 -0.67
CA LYS A 44 -25.02 -2.42 -1.86
C LYS A 44 -24.21 -2.10 -3.12
N ALA A 45 -23.35 -1.07 -3.09
CA ALA A 45 -22.50 -0.71 -4.22
C ALA A 45 -21.55 -1.84 -4.62
N ILE A 46 -20.96 -2.52 -3.61
CA ILE A 46 -20.09 -3.68 -3.86
C ILE A 46 -20.89 -4.82 -4.50
N ALA A 47 -22.08 -5.14 -3.99
CA ALA A 47 -22.93 -6.17 -4.53
C ALA A 47 -23.35 -5.89 -5.99
N GLU A 48 -23.80 -4.68 -6.27
CA GLU A 48 -24.18 -4.23 -7.61
C GLU A 48 -23.01 -4.30 -8.60
N ARG A 49 -21.85 -3.77 -8.23
CA ARG A 49 -20.65 -3.79 -9.09
C ARG A 49 -20.12 -5.21 -9.32
N ALA A 50 -20.16 -6.07 -8.30
CA ALA A 50 -19.74 -7.47 -8.39
C ALA A 50 -20.78 -8.38 -9.07
N GLY A 51 -22.00 -7.90 -9.34
CA GLY A 51 -23.07 -8.71 -9.97
C GLY A 51 -23.64 -9.80 -9.06
N VAL A 52 -23.65 -9.56 -7.74
CA VAL A 52 -24.17 -10.49 -6.73
C VAL A 52 -25.24 -9.83 -5.86
N SER A 53 -25.91 -10.61 -5.00
CA SER A 53 -26.84 -10.05 -4.00
C SER A 53 -26.07 -9.52 -2.77
N GLU A 54 -26.65 -8.54 -2.06
CA GLU A 54 -26.11 -8.10 -0.76
C GLU A 54 -26.03 -9.25 0.25
N ARG A 55 -26.94 -10.21 0.17
CA ARG A 55 -26.91 -11.45 0.96
C ARG A 55 -25.64 -12.27 0.66
N THR A 56 -25.20 -12.31 -0.59
CA THR A 56 -23.94 -12.98 -0.97
C THR A 56 -22.75 -12.28 -0.32
N VAL A 57 -22.70 -10.95 -0.35
CA VAL A 57 -21.65 -10.20 0.33
C VAL A 57 -21.63 -10.50 1.82
N PHE A 58 -22.81 -10.54 2.46
CA PHE A 58 -22.93 -10.88 3.89
C PHE A 58 -22.48 -12.30 4.22
N VAL A 59 -22.76 -13.28 3.36
CA VAL A 59 -22.31 -14.67 3.56
C VAL A 59 -20.78 -14.78 3.52
N HIS A 60 -20.10 -14.01 2.66
CA HIS A 60 -18.64 -14.03 2.54
C HIS A 60 -17.95 -13.15 3.57
N PHE A 61 -18.60 -12.06 4.00
CA PHE A 61 -18.08 -11.08 4.97
C PHE A 61 -19.20 -10.72 5.95
N ALA A 62 -19.21 -11.42 7.09
CA ALA A 62 -20.23 -11.24 8.13
C ALA A 62 -20.26 -9.81 8.66
N ASP A 63 -19.13 -9.17 8.73
CA ASP A 63 -18.98 -7.79 9.18
C ASP A 63 -18.12 -6.96 8.20
N ARG A 64 -18.12 -5.66 8.46
CA ARG A 64 -17.39 -4.65 7.72
C ARG A 64 -15.88 -4.80 7.91
N GLU A 65 -15.45 -5.11 9.13
CA GLU A 65 -14.04 -5.24 9.47
C GLU A 65 -13.38 -6.35 8.65
N ALA A 66 -13.98 -7.53 8.59
CA ALA A 66 -13.44 -8.67 7.84
C ALA A 66 -13.20 -8.35 6.35
N LEU A 67 -14.11 -7.57 5.74
CA LEU A 67 -13.95 -7.14 4.36
C LEU A 67 -12.79 -6.15 4.21
N TYR A 68 -12.67 -5.18 5.13
CA TYR A 68 -11.58 -4.19 5.11
C TYR A 68 -10.23 -4.79 5.38
N VAL A 69 -10.12 -5.70 6.34
CA VAL A 69 -8.88 -6.45 6.61
C VAL A 69 -8.45 -7.20 5.36
N SER A 70 -9.37 -7.95 4.73
CA SER A 70 -9.06 -8.68 3.50
C SER A 70 -8.67 -7.75 2.33
N ALA A 71 -9.29 -6.57 2.23
CA ALA A 71 -8.92 -5.58 1.22
C ALA A 71 -7.54 -4.96 1.49
N ALA A 72 -7.21 -4.67 2.76
CA ALA A 72 -5.91 -4.16 3.15
C ALA A 72 -4.79 -5.20 2.90
N GLU A 73 -5.02 -6.48 3.24
CA GLU A 73 -4.11 -7.59 2.95
C GLU A 73 -3.88 -7.75 1.44
N ARG A 74 -4.94 -7.78 0.65
CA ARG A 74 -4.88 -7.86 -0.81
C ARG A 74 -4.15 -6.68 -1.43
N GLN A 75 -4.37 -5.49 -0.89
CA GLN A 75 -3.66 -4.30 -1.34
C GLN A 75 -2.17 -4.34 -0.95
N ALA A 76 -1.84 -4.88 0.23
CA ALA A 76 -0.46 -5.08 0.65
C ALA A 76 0.30 -5.99 -0.33
N GLU A 77 -0.30 -7.10 -0.75
CA GLU A 77 0.27 -7.97 -1.78
C GLU A 77 0.54 -7.21 -3.09
N ARG A 78 -0.43 -6.39 -3.55
CA ARG A 78 -0.31 -5.62 -4.79
C ARG A 78 0.83 -4.61 -4.77
N TRP A 79 0.95 -3.82 -3.71
CA TRP A 79 2.00 -2.80 -3.66
C TRP A 79 3.38 -3.40 -3.33
N GLN A 80 3.46 -4.51 -2.59
CA GLN A 80 4.73 -5.23 -2.39
C GLN A 80 5.30 -5.74 -3.71
N CYS A 81 4.46 -6.20 -4.63
CA CYS A 81 4.91 -6.60 -5.99
C CYS A 81 5.55 -5.44 -6.79
N LEU A 82 5.28 -4.18 -6.43
CA LEU A 82 5.89 -3.00 -7.07
C LEU A 82 7.29 -2.70 -6.52
N SER A 83 7.67 -3.27 -5.39
CA SER A 83 8.99 -3.11 -4.81
C SER A 83 9.92 -4.22 -5.29
N LYS A 84 11.11 -3.81 -5.71
CA LYS A 84 12.22 -4.73 -6.01
C LYS A 84 13.36 -4.38 -5.07
N PRO A 85 14.07 -5.36 -4.51
CA PRO A 85 15.23 -5.11 -3.66
C PRO A 85 16.21 -4.16 -4.35
N VAL A 86 16.62 -3.12 -3.63
CA VAL A 86 17.64 -2.18 -4.11
C VAL A 86 18.98 -2.67 -3.60
N PRO A 87 19.94 -3.01 -4.49
CA PRO A 87 21.23 -3.51 -4.07
C PRO A 87 21.96 -2.53 -3.14
N PRO A 88 22.37 -2.96 -1.94
CA PRO A 88 22.97 -2.06 -0.96
C PRO A 88 24.35 -1.52 -1.37
N GLU A 89 25.02 -2.18 -2.30
CA GLU A 89 26.31 -1.78 -2.86
C GLU A 89 26.24 -0.66 -3.91
N TRP A 90 25.03 -0.29 -4.35
CA TRP A 90 24.90 0.81 -5.30
C TRP A 90 25.26 2.16 -4.67
N PRO A 91 25.69 3.15 -5.48
CA PRO A 91 25.88 4.53 -5.01
C PRO A 91 24.61 5.05 -4.32
N THR A 92 24.79 5.76 -3.21
CA THR A 92 23.70 6.24 -2.34
C THR A 92 22.65 7.05 -3.09
N ASP A 93 23.05 7.94 -4.00
CA ASP A 93 22.11 8.74 -4.81
C ASP A 93 21.24 7.87 -5.73
N ARG A 94 21.81 6.79 -6.28
CA ARG A 94 21.07 5.81 -7.09
C ARG A 94 20.07 5.04 -6.24
N LYS A 95 20.47 4.59 -5.05
CA LYS A 95 19.59 3.91 -4.11
C LYS A 95 18.40 4.78 -3.73
N VAL A 96 18.65 6.03 -3.32
CA VAL A 96 17.60 7.00 -2.97
C VAL A 96 16.62 7.20 -4.13
N ARG A 97 17.14 7.40 -5.34
CA ARG A 97 16.28 7.61 -6.52
C ARG A 97 15.38 6.41 -6.80
N VAL A 98 15.96 5.20 -6.87
CA VAL A 98 15.19 3.98 -7.21
C VAL A 98 14.19 3.65 -6.12
N LEU A 99 14.58 3.74 -4.84
CA LEU A 99 13.68 3.55 -3.71
C LEU A 99 12.46 4.49 -3.79
N LEU A 100 12.69 5.78 -4.00
CA LEU A 100 11.61 6.76 -4.05
C LEU A 100 10.72 6.61 -5.30
N ASP A 101 11.25 6.16 -6.42
CA ASP A 101 10.45 5.83 -7.61
C ASP A 101 9.52 4.64 -7.35
N GLN A 102 9.97 3.63 -6.63
CA GLN A 102 9.16 2.49 -6.22
C GLN A 102 8.12 2.92 -5.19
N ARG A 103 8.54 3.57 -4.11
CA ARG A 103 7.64 4.05 -3.04
C ARG A 103 6.58 5.00 -3.53
N GLY A 104 6.92 5.91 -4.45
CA GLY A 104 5.94 6.81 -5.04
C GLY A 104 4.80 6.04 -5.72
N ARG A 105 5.09 5.01 -6.52
CA ARG A 105 4.07 4.15 -7.14
C ARG A 105 3.26 3.37 -6.11
N MET A 106 3.93 2.82 -5.09
CA MET A 106 3.27 2.10 -4.00
C MET A 106 2.31 3.01 -3.23
N TYR A 107 2.74 4.22 -2.88
CA TYR A 107 1.94 5.17 -2.12
C TYR A 107 0.74 5.71 -2.90
N GLU A 108 0.88 5.98 -4.20
CA GLU A 108 -0.28 6.34 -5.03
C GLU A 108 -1.32 5.20 -5.05
N LEU A 109 -0.87 3.95 -5.20
CA LEU A 109 -1.76 2.79 -5.21
C LEU A 109 -2.44 2.55 -3.87
N MET A 110 -1.72 2.69 -2.74
CA MET A 110 -2.26 2.38 -1.42
C MET A 110 -3.09 3.53 -0.79
N THR A 111 -2.89 4.77 -1.24
CA THR A 111 -3.49 5.95 -0.61
C THR A 111 -5.01 5.88 -0.45
N PRO A 112 -5.82 5.49 -1.45
CA PRO A 112 -7.26 5.46 -1.29
C PRO A 112 -7.72 4.55 -0.14
N ILE A 113 -7.25 3.29 -0.14
CA ILE A 113 -7.65 2.32 0.88
C ILE A 113 -7.05 2.65 2.25
N ARG A 114 -5.81 3.17 2.30
CA ARG A 114 -5.17 3.58 3.55
C ARG A 114 -5.90 4.74 4.22
N LYS A 115 -6.36 5.73 3.46
CA LYS A 115 -7.16 6.86 4.01
C LYS A 115 -8.45 6.39 4.64
N VAL A 116 -9.16 5.50 4.00
CA VAL A 116 -10.38 4.90 4.58
C VAL A 116 -10.01 4.05 5.80
N GLY A 117 -8.95 3.24 5.70
CA GLY A 117 -8.45 2.38 6.77
C GLY A 117 -8.10 3.15 8.04
N LEU A 118 -7.44 4.31 7.94
CA LEU A 118 -7.11 5.15 9.10
C LEU A 118 -8.33 5.57 9.93
N GLY A 119 -9.49 5.75 9.29
CA GLY A 119 -10.74 6.05 10.00
C GLY A 119 -11.33 4.84 10.74
N LEU A 120 -10.94 3.62 10.38
CA LEU A 120 -11.44 2.37 10.94
C LEU A 120 -10.45 1.72 11.93
N GLU A 121 -9.19 2.03 11.79
CA GLU A 121 -8.08 1.45 12.55
C GLU A 121 -8.26 1.51 14.07
N PRO A 122 -8.76 2.64 14.68
CA PRO A 122 -8.94 2.71 16.14
C PRO A 122 -9.82 1.59 16.70
N ASP A 123 -10.83 1.17 15.94
CA ASP A 123 -11.82 0.18 16.36
C ASP A 123 -11.58 -1.22 15.78
N SER A 124 -10.52 -1.39 14.95
CA SER A 124 -10.21 -2.65 14.26
C SER A 124 -8.81 -3.17 14.60
N PRO A 125 -8.70 -4.16 15.51
CA PRO A 125 -7.43 -4.83 15.80
C PRO A 125 -6.81 -5.52 14.57
N GLY A 126 -7.66 -6.09 13.69
CA GLY A 126 -7.21 -6.73 12.46
C GLY A 126 -6.54 -5.74 11.52
N LEU A 127 -7.17 -4.59 11.31
CA LEU A 127 -6.64 -3.56 10.43
C LEU A 127 -5.37 -2.91 11.00
N ARG A 128 -5.30 -2.66 12.32
CA ARG A 128 -4.06 -2.20 12.98
C ARG A 128 -2.90 -3.14 12.70
N ARG A 129 -3.12 -4.46 12.78
CA ARG A 129 -2.09 -5.45 12.51
C ARG A 129 -1.60 -5.37 11.07
N VAL A 130 -2.51 -5.36 10.09
CA VAL A 130 -2.13 -5.27 8.67
C VAL A 130 -1.34 -3.98 8.38
N MET A 131 -1.74 -2.85 8.96
CA MET A 131 -1.02 -1.59 8.80
C MET A 131 0.36 -1.62 9.44
N ALA A 132 0.47 -2.16 10.67
CA ALA A 132 1.75 -2.31 11.36
C ALA A 132 2.70 -3.25 10.62
N ASP A 133 2.21 -4.36 10.09
CA ASP A 133 2.99 -5.30 9.28
C ASP A 133 3.52 -4.61 8.00
N GLY A 134 2.69 -3.80 7.36
CA GLY A 134 3.08 -3.00 6.19
C GLY A 134 4.17 -1.97 6.51
N ASP A 135 4.03 -1.24 7.61
CA ASP A 135 5.01 -0.24 8.04
C ASP A 135 6.33 -0.94 8.47
N ALA A 136 6.27 -2.08 9.15
CA ALA A 136 7.44 -2.89 9.49
C ALA A 136 8.18 -3.39 8.23
N TRP A 137 7.44 -3.82 7.21
CA TRP A 137 8.02 -4.23 5.93
C TRP A 137 8.76 -3.07 5.24
N LEU A 138 8.15 -1.87 5.18
CA LEU A 138 8.76 -0.67 4.61
C LEU A 138 10.05 -0.27 5.37
N ARG A 139 10.04 -0.41 6.70
CA ARG A 139 11.22 -0.16 7.53
C ARG A 139 12.34 -1.18 7.25
N ALA A 140 12.02 -2.44 7.15
CA ALA A 140 12.98 -3.49 6.82
C ALA A 140 13.63 -3.29 5.44
N ASP A 141 12.84 -2.88 4.44
CA ASP A 141 13.33 -2.53 3.11
C ASP A 141 14.32 -1.35 3.14
N LEU A 142 14.04 -0.31 3.93
CA LEU A 142 14.98 0.80 4.18
C LEU A 142 16.27 0.32 4.82
N ALA A 143 16.17 -0.49 5.87
CA ALA A 143 17.32 -1.00 6.59
C ALA A 143 18.22 -1.86 5.69
N ALA A 144 17.63 -2.69 4.84
CA ALA A 144 18.35 -3.49 3.86
C ALA A 144 19.03 -2.62 2.79
N THR A 145 18.29 -1.65 2.22
CA THR A 145 18.80 -0.75 1.17
C THR A 145 19.99 0.08 1.63
N PHE A 146 19.91 0.62 2.85
CA PHE A 146 20.94 1.51 3.42
C PHE A 146 21.82 0.82 4.47
N ALA A 147 21.91 -0.51 4.44
CA ALA A 147 22.73 -1.25 5.40
C ALA A 147 24.20 -0.78 5.47
N PRO A 148 24.89 -0.44 4.37
CA PRO A 148 26.26 0.11 4.46
C PRO A 148 26.30 1.44 5.19
N GLU A 149 25.41 2.39 4.88
CA GLU A 149 25.36 3.71 5.52
C GLU A 149 25.02 3.58 7.01
N LEU A 150 24.07 2.72 7.35
CA LEU A 150 23.71 2.47 8.75
C LEU A 150 24.89 1.90 9.56
N ARG A 151 25.75 1.04 8.95
CA ARG A 151 26.95 0.52 9.62
C ARG A 151 28.02 1.57 9.85
N HIS A 152 28.09 2.59 8.99
CA HIS A 152 29.07 3.69 9.13
C HIS A 152 28.61 4.74 10.16
N ALA A 153 27.35 4.73 10.56
CA ALA A 153 26.88 5.63 11.61
C ALA A 153 27.56 5.26 12.95
N PRO A 154 28.16 6.22 13.66
CA PRO A 154 28.97 5.92 14.85
C PRO A 154 28.11 5.44 16.02
N GLY A 155 28.06 4.11 16.20
CA GLY A 155 27.35 3.41 17.27
C GLY A 155 25.88 3.13 16.98
N ALA A 156 25.36 2.06 17.64
CA ALA A 156 24.01 1.54 17.40
C ALA A 156 22.87 2.57 17.61
N ARG A 157 23.05 3.51 18.56
CA ARG A 157 22.06 4.57 18.84
C ARG A 157 21.92 5.54 17.67
N ARG A 158 23.03 5.94 17.04
CA ARG A 158 23.00 6.84 15.86
C ARG A 158 22.49 6.11 14.62
N ALA A 159 22.87 4.85 14.44
CA ALA A 159 22.34 4.02 13.36
C ALA A 159 20.81 3.87 13.47
N GLY A 160 20.28 3.62 14.67
CA GLY A 160 18.84 3.58 14.93
C GLY A 160 18.17 4.91 14.65
N GLY A 161 18.71 6.01 15.14
CA GLY A 161 18.18 7.36 14.89
C GLY A 161 18.23 7.77 13.42
N LEU A 162 19.25 7.36 12.66
CA LEU A 162 19.31 7.57 11.23
C LEU A 162 18.19 6.79 10.52
N LEU A 163 18.00 5.51 10.86
CA LEU A 163 16.93 4.70 10.27
C LEU A 163 15.55 5.29 10.58
N ASP A 164 15.31 5.75 11.81
CA ASP A 164 14.08 6.42 12.20
C ASP A 164 13.84 7.71 11.40
N ALA A 165 14.88 8.51 11.18
CA ALA A 165 14.79 9.73 10.38
C ALA A 165 14.52 9.44 8.89
N LEU A 166 15.17 8.41 8.32
CA LEU A 166 14.92 7.97 6.95
C LEU A 166 13.50 7.45 6.78
N GLU A 167 13.02 6.67 7.73
CA GLU A 167 11.64 6.14 7.74
C GLU A 167 10.63 7.28 7.82
N ALA A 168 10.72 8.16 8.82
CA ALA A 168 9.83 9.29 9.00
C ALA A 168 9.75 10.16 7.74
N SER A 169 10.93 10.48 7.16
CA SER A 169 11.03 11.36 5.99
C SER A 169 10.52 10.72 4.69
N SER A 170 10.54 9.39 4.58
CA SER A 170 10.09 8.65 3.40
C SER A 170 8.80 7.84 3.63
N SER A 171 8.11 8.07 4.75
CA SER A 171 6.84 7.41 5.08
C SER A 171 5.71 7.79 4.14
N TRP A 172 4.64 6.96 4.13
CA TRP A 172 3.40 7.33 3.46
C TRP A 172 2.82 8.63 4.01
N ALA A 173 2.92 8.88 5.30
CA ALA A 173 2.42 10.12 5.92
C ALA A 173 3.14 11.37 5.37
N ALA A 174 4.47 11.31 5.20
CA ALA A 174 5.23 12.39 4.57
C ALA A 174 4.82 12.59 3.10
N TRP A 175 4.64 11.49 2.36
CA TRP A 175 4.13 11.51 0.99
C TRP A 175 2.74 12.15 0.91
N ASP A 176 1.76 11.65 1.70
CA ASP A 176 0.39 12.15 1.69
C ASP A 176 0.30 13.62 2.10
N HIS A 177 1.10 14.06 3.08
CA HIS A 177 1.18 15.48 3.43
C HIS A 177 1.57 16.34 2.23
N LEU A 178 2.61 15.97 1.51
CA LEU A 178 3.06 16.73 0.33
C LEU A 178 2.05 16.66 -0.82
N ARG A 179 1.47 15.49 -1.07
CA ARG A 179 0.47 15.28 -2.12
C ARG A 179 -0.85 15.97 -1.82
N THR A 180 -1.42 15.74 -0.63
CA THR A 180 -2.78 16.15 -0.28
C THR A 180 -2.84 17.55 0.32
N ARG A 181 -1.94 17.86 1.28
CA ARG A 181 -1.98 19.16 1.97
C ARG A 181 -1.25 20.26 1.22
N ARG A 182 -0.15 19.92 0.54
CA ARG A 182 0.63 20.87 -0.25
C ARG A 182 0.25 20.89 -1.73
N GLY A 183 -0.53 19.92 -2.21
CA GLY A 183 -0.98 19.84 -3.61
C GLY A 183 0.15 19.57 -4.60
N LEU A 184 1.27 19.01 -4.18
CA LEU A 184 2.39 18.74 -5.07
C LEU A 184 2.11 17.53 -5.95
N ASP A 185 2.52 17.57 -7.20
CA ASP A 185 2.54 16.41 -8.09
C ASP A 185 3.54 15.33 -7.63
N PRO A 186 3.43 14.07 -8.10
CA PRO A 186 4.35 13.00 -7.70
C PRO A 186 5.83 13.31 -7.91
N ALA A 187 6.20 14.00 -8.98
CA ALA A 187 7.60 14.31 -9.26
C ALA A 187 8.20 15.35 -8.30
N PRO A 188 7.59 16.52 -8.05
CA PRO A 188 8.01 17.43 -6.97
C PRO A 188 8.01 16.80 -5.58
N THR A 189 7.03 15.94 -5.28
CA THR A 189 6.96 15.21 -4.01
C THR A 189 8.20 14.34 -3.82
N ARG A 190 8.54 13.51 -4.84
CA ARG A 190 9.78 12.71 -4.80
C ARG A 190 11.03 13.58 -4.66
N ALA A 191 11.08 14.71 -5.35
CA ALA A 191 12.23 15.61 -5.29
C ALA A 191 12.44 16.20 -3.88
N ALA A 192 11.34 16.57 -3.19
CA ALA A 192 11.39 17.06 -1.82
C ALA A 192 11.90 15.99 -0.86
N ILE A 193 11.33 14.79 -0.88
CA ILE A 193 11.75 13.66 -0.03
C ILE A 193 13.21 13.28 -0.34
N ARG A 194 13.58 13.21 -1.63
CA ARG A 194 14.95 12.91 -2.04
C ARG A 194 15.96 13.88 -1.40
N ARG A 195 15.67 15.18 -1.40
CA ARG A 195 16.55 16.19 -0.78
C ARG A 195 16.79 15.88 0.69
N THR A 196 15.74 15.51 1.44
CA THR A 196 15.84 15.17 2.86
C THR A 196 16.67 13.90 3.06
N LEU A 197 16.38 12.82 2.33
CA LEU A 197 17.12 11.57 2.45
C LEU A 197 18.60 11.76 2.08
N SER A 198 18.89 12.50 1.01
CA SER A 198 20.27 12.78 0.60
C SER A 198 21.05 13.57 1.65
N ALA A 199 20.41 14.53 2.32
CA ALA A 199 21.03 15.29 3.41
C ALA A 199 21.33 14.40 4.63
N LEU A 200 20.37 13.57 5.05
CA LEU A 200 20.54 12.64 6.17
C LEU A 200 21.68 11.62 5.92
N LEU A 201 21.78 11.12 4.69
CA LEU A 201 22.79 10.13 4.31
C LEU A 201 24.18 10.77 4.09
N ALA A 202 24.26 12.03 3.65
CA ALA A 202 25.51 12.75 3.51
C ALA A 202 26.19 13.04 4.86
N ASP A 203 25.41 13.30 5.91
CA ASP A 203 25.92 13.55 7.26
C ASP A 203 26.73 12.38 7.81
N VAL A 204 26.31 11.16 7.48
CA VAL A 204 27.03 9.93 7.89
C VAL A 204 28.31 9.71 7.07
N THR A 205 28.30 10.05 5.78
CA THR A 205 29.42 9.82 4.88
C THR A 205 30.58 10.82 5.18
N LEU A 206 30.25 11.99 5.74
CA LEU A 206 31.21 13.02 6.08
C LEU A 206 31.78 12.90 7.51
N GLY A 207 31.37 11.90 8.30
CA GLY A 207 31.86 11.64 9.64
C GLY A 207 31.58 12.76 10.66
N ARG A 208 30.49 13.52 10.46
CA ARG A 208 30.04 14.61 11.35
C ARG A 208 28.98 14.16 12.33
#